data_a5c7d1c1595b81fa7a8727874be78f0f
#
_entry.id   a5c7d1c1595b81fa7a8727874be78f0f
#
_cell.length_a   1.000
_cell.length_b   1.000
_cell.length_c   1.000
_cell.angle_alpha   90.00
_cell.angle_beta   90.00
_cell.angle_gamma   90.00
#
_symmetry.space_group_name_H-M   'P 1'
#
loop_
_entity.id
_entity.type
_entity.pdbx_description
1 polymer ?
#
loop_
_entity_poly.entity_id
_entity_poly.type
_entity_poly.pdbx_seq_one_letter_code
_entity_poly.pdbx_strand_id
1 'polypeptide(L)'
;MAFALAIPALHAGSTDISGIFPSFEGWTKKGKPDLYTPDNLFEYIDGAAEVFLGYDFVKLATLTYENNKENSFTVDVYQHISDKTGFGIYSQEKPQKGYFLNIGTQGYYEKGVLNFFKGSFYVKMSGYDLGDNDENVLTTAAKELAKALQGSADFPAVVKCFPETGKIANSEAYINKNFLGHSFLHSAFVADYEIDGRKFQVFIIETGKPEEVEEILNNYTGFLKKKDIPVEQKEKLYRFQDPYYRSSGMMNMKMEKNYLWGLFSKDTAAAESIIREIQKNLEKNKLI
;
A
#
# COMPACT_ATOMS: atom_id res chain seq x y z
N MET A 1 -37.41 28.44 -10.91
CA MET A 1 -36.64 28.34 -9.65
C MET A 1 -36.15 26.90 -9.52
N ALA A 2 -34.90 26.69 -9.82
CA ALA A 2 -34.26 25.38 -9.66
C ALA A 2 -33.53 25.35 -8.31
N PHE A 3 -33.98 24.49 -7.40
CA PHE A 3 -33.29 24.24 -6.14
C PHE A 3 -32.11 23.31 -6.44
N ALA A 4 -30.90 23.82 -6.33
CA ALA A 4 -29.69 23.01 -6.29
C ALA A 4 -29.60 22.38 -4.88
N LEU A 5 -29.80 21.08 -4.81
CA LEU A 5 -29.47 20.28 -3.63
C LEU A 5 -27.94 20.19 -3.52
N ALA A 6 -27.37 20.95 -2.61
CA ALA A 6 -25.98 20.78 -2.20
C ALA A 6 -25.86 19.43 -1.48
N ILE A 7 -25.16 18.46 -2.08
CA ILE A 7 -24.74 17.24 -1.41
C ILE A 7 -23.63 17.66 -0.44
N PRO A 8 -23.76 17.45 0.87
CA PRO A 8 -22.67 17.71 1.78
C PRO A 8 -21.53 16.73 1.47
N ALA A 9 -20.36 17.26 1.15
CA ALA A 9 -19.14 16.48 1.13
C ALA A 9 -19.00 15.84 2.52
N LEU A 10 -19.03 14.50 2.56
CA LEU A 10 -18.67 13.75 3.76
C LEU A 10 -17.19 14.07 4.04
N HIS A 11 -16.96 15.05 4.90
CA HIS A 11 -15.66 15.18 5.54
C HIS A 11 -15.53 13.93 6.41
N ALA A 12 -14.65 13.01 6.02
CA ALA A 12 -14.17 11.98 6.92
C ALA A 12 -13.64 12.72 8.16
N GLY A 13 -14.40 12.65 9.25
CA GLY A 13 -14.05 13.33 10.49
C GLY A 13 -12.64 12.90 10.87
N SER A 14 -11.73 13.87 11.01
CA SER A 14 -10.35 13.58 11.39
C SER A 14 -10.42 12.93 12.77
N THR A 15 -10.25 11.61 12.81
CA THR A 15 -10.12 10.86 14.07
C THR A 15 -9.01 11.52 14.88
N ASP A 16 -9.30 11.94 16.09
CA ASP A 16 -8.27 12.45 16.99
C ASP A 16 -7.34 11.27 17.36
N ILE A 17 -6.13 11.28 16.81
CA ILE A 17 -5.12 10.25 17.07
C ILE A 17 -4.23 10.58 18.28
N SER A 18 -4.43 11.72 18.96
CA SER A 18 -3.65 12.06 20.16
C SER A 18 -3.98 11.15 21.36
N GLY A 19 -5.19 10.60 21.38
CA GLY A 19 -5.69 9.73 22.46
C GLY A 19 -5.42 8.22 22.26
N ILE A 20 -4.82 7.80 21.13
CA ILE A 20 -4.70 6.38 20.79
C ILE A 20 -3.58 5.64 21.53
N PHE A 21 -2.69 6.35 22.22
CA PHE A 21 -1.53 5.76 22.90
C PHE A 21 -1.98 5.08 24.19
N PRO A 22 -1.91 3.72 24.28
CA PRO A 22 -2.30 3.01 25.52
C PRO A 22 -1.27 3.22 26.62
N SER A 23 -1.63 2.83 27.83
CA SER A 23 -0.68 2.71 28.93
C SER A 23 -0.09 1.31 28.91
N PHE A 24 1.20 1.19 29.17
CA PHE A 24 1.90 -0.10 29.27
C PHE A 24 2.43 -0.27 30.68
N GLU A 25 2.30 -1.48 31.24
CA GLU A 25 2.81 -1.80 32.57
C GLU A 25 4.35 -1.63 32.60
N GLY A 26 4.85 -0.88 33.60
CA GLY A 26 6.26 -0.58 33.73
C GLY A 26 6.81 0.53 32.84
N TRP A 27 5.96 1.21 32.04
CA TRP A 27 6.34 2.28 31.12
C TRP A 27 5.56 3.55 31.37
N THR A 28 6.24 4.69 31.34
CA THR A 28 5.68 6.01 31.54
C THR A 28 5.73 6.81 30.24
N LYS A 29 4.65 7.50 29.85
CA LYS A 29 4.59 8.41 28.72
C LYS A 29 5.44 9.63 29.00
N LYS A 30 6.32 10.01 28.07
CA LYS A 30 7.15 11.22 28.14
C LYS A 30 6.37 12.41 27.59
N GLY A 31 5.53 13.00 28.41
CA GLY A 31 4.74 14.17 28.04
C GLY A 31 3.43 13.80 27.28
N LYS A 32 3.03 14.70 26.40
CA LYS A 32 1.90 14.55 25.48
C LYS A 32 2.41 14.16 24.10
N PRO A 33 1.58 13.50 23.27
CA PRO A 33 1.96 13.23 21.89
C PRO A 33 2.24 14.55 21.11
N ASP A 34 3.33 14.57 20.35
CA ASP A 34 3.55 15.59 19.35
C ASP A 34 2.77 15.25 18.09
N LEU A 35 2.23 16.27 17.42
CA LEU A 35 1.36 16.13 16.26
C LEU A 35 1.94 16.86 15.06
N TYR A 36 1.96 16.18 13.91
CA TYR A 36 2.41 16.76 12.64
C TYR A 36 1.34 16.59 11.58
N THR A 37 1.22 17.61 10.73
CA THR A 37 0.31 17.67 9.58
C THR A 37 1.12 17.67 8.28
N PRO A 38 0.50 17.63 7.10
CA PRO A 38 1.23 17.76 5.84
C PRO A 38 2.14 18.99 5.75
N ASP A 39 1.77 20.09 6.42
CA ASP A 39 2.50 21.37 6.34
C ASP A 39 3.83 21.35 7.12
N ASN A 40 3.93 20.52 8.15
CA ASN A 40 5.10 20.48 9.04
C ASN A 40 5.70 19.09 9.26
N LEU A 41 5.27 18.07 8.50
CA LEU A 41 5.81 16.70 8.61
C LEU A 41 7.34 16.67 8.39
N PHE A 42 7.86 17.54 7.51
CA PHE A 42 9.28 17.63 7.21
C PHE A 42 10.15 18.03 8.43
N GLU A 43 9.57 18.69 9.43
CA GLU A 43 10.28 19.05 10.67
C GLU A 43 10.63 17.80 11.50
N TYR A 44 9.91 16.71 11.32
CA TYR A 44 10.11 15.45 12.06
C TYR A 44 10.86 14.39 11.25
N ILE A 45 10.49 14.16 9.98
CA ILE A 45 11.08 13.08 9.17
C ILE A 45 11.91 13.57 7.98
N ASP A 46 12.18 14.91 7.91
CA ASP A 46 13.03 15.53 6.90
C ASP A 46 12.68 15.09 5.46
N GLY A 47 13.66 14.73 4.64
CA GLY A 47 13.47 14.36 3.23
C GLY A 47 12.52 13.18 2.98
N ALA A 48 12.24 12.34 3.99
CA ALA A 48 11.27 11.25 3.86
C ALA A 48 9.81 11.75 3.76
N ALA A 49 9.51 13.00 4.15
CA ALA A 49 8.15 13.53 4.17
C ALA A 49 7.45 13.45 2.81
N GLU A 50 8.16 13.69 1.71
CA GLU A 50 7.58 13.63 0.36
C GLU A 50 7.02 12.25 0.00
N VAL A 51 7.65 11.18 0.48
CA VAL A 51 7.17 9.81 0.26
C VAL A 51 5.83 9.61 0.95
N PHE A 52 5.71 10.01 2.22
CA PHE A 52 4.46 9.92 2.99
C PHE A 52 3.35 10.78 2.40
N LEU A 53 3.66 12.02 1.99
CA LEU A 53 2.73 12.92 1.29
C LEU A 53 2.25 12.31 -0.04
N GLY A 54 3.12 11.59 -0.74
CA GLY A 54 2.77 10.84 -1.95
C GLY A 54 1.72 9.75 -1.73
N TYR A 55 1.55 9.26 -0.50
CA TYR A 55 0.53 8.30 -0.07
C TYR A 55 -0.60 8.95 0.72
N ASP A 56 -0.96 10.18 0.38
CA ASP A 56 -2.10 10.91 0.95
C ASP A 56 -2.08 10.93 2.48
N PHE A 57 -0.93 11.29 3.03
CA PHE A 57 -0.73 11.47 4.47
C PHE A 57 -1.68 12.52 5.04
N VAL A 58 -2.27 12.23 6.21
CA VAL A 58 -3.20 13.13 6.92
C VAL A 58 -2.55 13.74 8.14
N LYS A 59 -1.98 12.92 9.02
CA LYS A 59 -1.31 13.37 10.23
C LYS A 59 -0.45 12.28 10.86
N LEU A 60 0.52 12.71 11.65
CA LEU A 60 1.35 11.87 12.51
C LEU A 60 1.11 12.27 13.96
N ALA A 61 1.01 11.28 14.83
CA ALA A 61 1.19 11.45 16.28
C ALA A 61 2.39 10.61 16.72
N THR A 62 3.29 11.21 17.49
CA THR A 62 4.46 10.52 18.04
C THR A 62 4.53 10.65 19.55
N LEU A 63 4.93 9.57 20.23
CA LEU A 63 5.07 9.54 21.68
C LEU A 63 6.17 8.58 22.11
N THR A 64 7.02 9.02 23.03
CA THR A 64 8.03 8.18 23.65
C THR A 64 7.55 7.64 25.00
N TYR A 65 7.87 6.38 25.26
CA TYR A 65 7.70 5.70 26.54
C TYR A 65 9.06 5.40 27.16
N GLU A 66 9.16 5.54 28.47
CA GLU A 66 10.39 5.30 29.23
C GLU A 66 10.06 4.48 30.48
N ASN A 67 10.95 3.58 30.85
CA ASN A 67 10.85 2.81 32.09
C ASN A 67 11.81 3.38 33.18
N ASN A 68 11.77 2.78 34.36
CA ASN A 68 12.60 3.20 35.51
C ASN A 68 14.11 2.92 35.36
N LYS A 69 14.53 2.29 34.24
CA LYS A 69 15.94 2.03 33.89
C LYS A 69 16.42 2.91 32.75
N GLU A 70 15.66 3.94 32.38
CA GLU A 70 15.92 4.85 31.25
C GLU A 70 15.91 4.17 29.87
N ASN A 71 15.47 2.86 29.78
CA ASN A 71 15.19 2.29 28.47
C ASN A 71 13.95 2.95 27.91
N SER A 72 13.91 3.15 26.59
CA SER A 72 12.76 3.81 25.95
C SER A 72 12.38 3.19 24.63
N PHE A 73 11.17 3.47 24.18
CA PHE A 73 10.75 3.26 22.80
C PHE A 73 9.83 4.39 22.35
N THR A 74 9.97 4.78 21.09
CA THR A 74 9.11 5.78 20.44
C THR A 74 8.11 5.08 19.54
N VAL A 75 6.90 5.60 19.53
CA VAL A 75 5.79 5.12 18.69
C VAL A 75 5.34 6.27 17.80
N ASP A 76 5.44 6.07 16.51
CA ASP A 76 4.97 6.98 15.46
C ASP A 76 3.75 6.38 14.79
N VAL A 77 2.61 7.07 14.82
CA VAL A 77 1.38 6.63 14.21
C VAL A 77 1.02 7.58 13.07
N TYR A 78 1.26 7.12 11.85
CA TYR A 78 0.92 7.85 10.61
C TYR A 78 -0.47 7.46 10.16
N GLN A 79 -1.35 8.44 10.04
CA GLN A 79 -2.69 8.29 9.46
C GLN A 79 -2.67 8.71 7.99
N HIS A 80 -3.21 7.88 7.13
CA HIS A 80 -3.42 8.14 5.72
C HIS A 80 -4.93 8.23 5.42
N ILE A 81 -5.29 8.69 4.22
CA ILE A 81 -6.70 8.92 3.87
C ILE A 81 -7.51 7.62 3.72
N SER A 82 -6.83 6.51 3.43
CA SER A 82 -7.46 5.20 3.19
C SER A 82 -6.56 4.03 3.60
N ASP A 83 -7.15 2.84 3.72
CA ASP A 83 -6.43 1.58 3.92
C ASP A 83 -5.48 1.23 2.76
N LYS A 84 -5.80 1.63 1.53
CA LYS A 84 -4.90 1.48 0.38
C LYS A 84 -3.63 2.29 0.56
N THR A 85 -3.74 3.55 0.94
CA THR A 85 -2.58 4.43 1.12
C THR A 85 -1.81 4.13 2.40
N GLY A 86 -2.48 3.68 3.46
CA GLY A 86 -1.83 3.12 4.65
C GLY A 86 -1.03 1.84 4.35
N PHE A 87 -1.61 0.91 3.59
CA PHE A 87 -0.89 -0.25 3.07
C PHE A 87 0.24 0.16 2.12
N GLY A 88 0.00 1.18 1.29
CA GLY A 88 0.96 1.66 0.31
C GLY A 88 2.28 2.10 0.95
N ILE A 89 2.22 3.02 1.92
CA ILE A 89 3.44 3.49 2.61
C ILE A 89 4.13 2.36 3.39
N TYR A 90 3.37 1.49 4.08
CA TYR A 90 3.92 0.30 4.70
C TYR A 90 4.67 -0.58 3.70
N SER A 91 4.10 -0.79 2.51
CA SER A 91 4.68 -1.65 1.48
C SER A 91 5.95 -1.08 0.84
N GLN A 92 6.16 0.25 0.90
CA GLN A 92 7.39 0.89 0.45
C GLN A 92 8.56 0.69 1.43
N GLU A 93 8.25 0.58 2.72
CA GLU A 93 9.27 0.49 3.76
C GLU A 93 9.54 -0.95 4.22
N LYS A 94 8.59 -1.88 4.03
CA LYS A 94 8.78 -3.27 4.48
C LYS A 94 9.93 -3.96 3.74
N PRO A 95 10.73 -4.79 4.42
CA PRO A 95 11.79 -5.55 3.78
C PRO A 95 11.21 -6.62 2.83
N GLN A 96 11.94 -6.96 1.75
CA GLN A 96 11.54 -8.08 0.89
C GLN A 96 11.63 -9.44 1.60
N LYS A 97 12.57 -9.55 2.53
CA LYS A 97 12.76 -10.73 3.38
C LYS A 97 12.92 -10.23 4.80
N GLY A 98 12.12 -10.74 5.71
CA GLY A 98 12.14 -10.28 7.09
C GLY A 98 11.35 -11.19 8.01
N TYR A 99 11.36 -10.87 9.28
CA TYR A 99 10.55 -11.54 10.29
C TYR A 99 9.18 -10.85 10.36
N PHE A 100 8.23 -11.38 9.58
CA PHE A 100 6.87 -10.86 9.52
C PHE A 100 6.04 -11.37 10.70
N LEU A 101 5.17 -10.48 11.22
CA LEU A 101 4.33 -10.69 12.39
C LEU A 101 2.86 -10.48 12.06
N ASN A 102 2.00 -11.25 12.71
CA ASN A 102 0.56 -11.04 12.65
C ASN A 102 0.13 -10.00 13.70
N ILE A 103 0.45 -8.72 13.42
CA ILE A 103 0.12 -7.56 14.25
C ILE A 103 -0.54 -6.51 13.35
N GLY A 104 -1.70 -5.99 13.76
CA GLY A 104 -2.54 -5.21 12.86
C GLY A 104 -3.00 -6.09 11.70
N THR A 105 -2.80 -5.62 10.46
CA THR A 105 -2.95 -6.42 9.25
C THR A 105 -1.69 -7.25 8.99
N GLN A 106 -0.54 -6.63 9.04
CA GLN A 106 0.78 -7.24 8.94
C GLN A 106 1.82 -6.32 9.58
N GLY A 107 2.77 -6.89 10.31
CA GLY A 107 3.95 -6.18 10.81
C GLY A 107 5.24 -6.90 10.42
N TYR A 108 6.36 -6.25 10.68
CA TYR A 108 7.68 -6.87 10.64
C TYR A 108 8.54 -6.36 11.78
N TYR A 109 9.46 -7.21 12.21
CA TYR A 109 10.42 -6.90 13.26
C TYR A 109 11.84 -7.04 12.74
N GLU A 110 12.65 -6.06 13.10
CA GLU A 110 14.11 -6.09 13.05
C GLU A 110 14.63 -5.62 14.40
N LYS A 111 15.86 -5.96 14.76
CA LYS A 111 16.40 -5.62 16.09
C LYS A 111 16.26 -4.12 16.37
N GLY A 112 15.51 -3.78 17.42
CA GLY A 112 15.22 -2.40 17.83
C GLY A 112 14.10 -1.72 17.03
N VAL A 113 13.48 -2.36 16.05
CA VAL A 113 12.42 -1.77 15.22
C VAL A 113 11.28 -2.75 15.03
N LEU A 114 10.05 -2.28 15.21
CA LEU A 114 8.85 -3.01 14.85
C LEU A 114 7.88 -2.08 14.12
N ASN A 115 7.55 -2.40 12.89
CA ASN A 115 6.60 -1.62 12.10
C ASN A 115 5.41 -2.50 11.71
N PHE A 116 4.21 -1.91 11.66
CA PHE A 116 3.01 -2.60 11.22
C PHE A 116 2.00 -1.62 10.61
N PHE A 117 1.05 -2.15 9.83
CA PHE A 117 -0.09 -1.36 9.39
C PHE A 117 -1.42 -1.99 9.81
N LYS A 118 -2.44 -1.15 9.95
CA LYS A 118 -3.83 -1.55 10.19
C LYS A 118 -4.78 -0.51 9.60
N GLY A 119 -5.59 -0.92 8.63
CA GLY A 119 -6.46 0.01 7.91
C GLY A 119 -5.66 1.16 7.31
N SER A 120 -6.06 2.39 7.61
CA SER A 120 -5.38 3.61 7.13
C SER A 120 -4.17 4.03 7.98
N PHE A 121 -3.76 3.24 8.97
CA PHE A 121 -2.65 3.57 9.86
C PHE A 121 -1.41 2.75 9.53
N TYR A 122 -0.29 3.45 9.42
CA TYR A 122 1.04 2.88 9.43
C TYR A 122 1.74 3.27 10.73
N VAL A 123 2.27 2.30 11.45
CA VAL A 123 2.92 2.49 12.75
C VAL A 123 4.37 2.09 12.67
N LYS A 124 5.24 2.97 13.16
CA LYS A 124 6.68 2.71 13.34
C LYS A 124 7.01 2.75 14.82
N MET A 125 7.76 1.78 15.28
CA MET A 125 8.23 1.70 16.66
C MET A 125 9.73 1.53 16.69
N SER A 126 10.41 2.36 17.45
CA SER A 126 11.88 2.33 17.61
C SER A 126 12.23 2.18 19.09
N GLY A 127 12.96 1.13 19.41
CA GLY A 127 13.44 0.85 20.77
C GLY A 127 14.85 1.35 21.01
N TYR A 128 15.11 1.85 22.20
CA TYR A 128 16.41 2.37 22.62
C TYR A 128 16.81 1.68 23.95
N ASP A 129 17.99 1.11 23.98
CA ASP A 129 18.59 0.42 25.13
C ASP A 129 17.74 -0.73 25.71
N LEU A 130 16.87 -1.35 24.92
CA LEU A 130 15.99 -2.45 25.35
C LEU A 130 16.74 -3.77 25.56
N GLY A 131 17.98 -3.88 25.08
CA GLY A 131 18.81 -5.08 25.20
C GLY A 131 18.22 -6.29 24.48
N ASP A 132 18.35 -7.48 25.10
CA ASP A 132 17.84 -8.73 24.53
C ASP A 132 16.31 -8.89 24.66
N ASN A 133 15.64 -7.96 25.32
CA ASN A 133 14.19 -7.99 25.51
C ASN A 133 13.43 -7.08 24.51
N ASP A 134 14.12 -6.50 23.54
CA ASP A 134 13.54 -5.52 22.61
C ASP A 134 12.36 -6.09 21.82
N GLU A 135 12.49 -7.29 21.26
CA GLU A 135 11.41 -7.95 20.51
C GLU A 135 10.15 -8.12 21.36
N ASN A 136 10.30 -8.60 22.60
CA ASN A 136 9.16 -8.83 23.48
C ASN A 136 8.48 -7.50 23.87
N VAL A 137 9.26 -6.47 24.18
CA VAL A 137 8.74 -5.14 24.52
C VAL A 137 7.97 -4.56 23.34
N LEU A 138 8.61 -4.47 22.18
CA LEU A 138 8.01 -3.87 20.99
C LEU A 138 6.78 -4.67 20.51
N THR A 139 6.84 -6.00 20.52
CA THR A 139 5.72 -6.86 20.11
C THR A 139 4.53 -6.72 21.06
N THR A 140 4.76 -6.65 22.37
CA THR A 140 3.70 -6.45 23.37
C THR A 140 3.04 -5.09 23.17
N ALA A 141 3.83 -4.03 23.09
CA ALA A 141 3.32 -2.68 22.87
C ALA A 141 2.57 -2.54 21.53
N ALA A 142 3.10 -3.11 20.45
CA ALA A 142 2.46 -3.11 19.14
C ALA A 142 1.10 -3.81 19.12
N LYS A 143 0.97 -4.95 19.81
CA LYS A 143 -0.31 -5.68 19.94
C LYS A 143 -1.37 -4.84 20.66
N GLU A 144 -1.01 -4.17 21.75
CA GLU A 144 -1.94 -3.31 22.49
C GLU A 144 -2.31 -2.07 21.66
N LEU A 145 -1.34 -1.45 21.00
CA LEU A 145 -1.61 -0.32 20.11
C LEU A 145 -2.51 -0.73 18.92
N ALA A 146 -2.28 -1.89 18.32
CA ALA A 146 -3.11 -2.39 17.23
C ALA A 146 -4.58 -2.60 17.65
N LYS A 147 -4.86 -2.93 18.92
CA LYS A 147 -6.24 -2.99 19.46
C LYS A 147 -6.88 -1.61 19.58
N ALA A 148 -6.10 -0.59 19.95
CA ALA A 148 -6.58 0.78 20.08
C ALA A 148 -6.86 1.46 18.73
N LEU A 149 -6.17 1.05 17.65
CA LEU A 149 -6.36 1.58 16.32
C LEU A 149 -7.66 1.08 15.69
N GLN A 150 -8.39 1.99 15.06
CA GLN A 150 -9.58 1.67 14.27
C GLN A 150 -9.20 1.08 12.90
N GLY A 151 -10.21 0.57 12.17
CA GLY A 151 -10.02 0.02 10.83
C GLY A 151 -9.88 -1.50 10.78
N SER A 152 -9.95 -2.04 9.59
CA SER A 152 -9.82 -3.48 9.34
C SER A 152 -8.39 -3.96 9.59
N ALA A 153 -8.27 -5.17 10.11
CA ALA A 153 -7.01 -5.92 10.15
C ALA A 153 -6.81 -6.80 8.89
N ASP A 154 -7.61 -6.60 7.84
CA ASP A 154 -7.45 -7.27 6.56
C ASP A 154 -6.62 -6.42 5.59
N PHE A 155 -5.95 -7.09 4.65
CA PHE A 155 -5.40 -6.40 3.48
C PHE A 155 -6.52 -5.81 2.63
N PRO A 156 -6.23 -4.75 1.83
CA PRO A 156 -7.16 -4.28 0.80
C PRO A 156 -7.66 -5.44 -0.06
N ALA A 157 -8.97 -5.45 -0.39
CA ALA A 157 -9.63 -6.58 -1.02
C ALA A 157 -8.94 -7.05 -2.33
N VAL A 158 -8.37 -6.12 -3.07
CA VAL A 158 -7.64 -6.37 -4.32
C VAL A 158 -6.42 -7.27 -4.10
N VAL A 159 -5.76 -7.21 -2.95
CA VAL A 159 -4.58 -8.05 -2.64
C VAL A 159 -4.94 -9.53 -2.68
N LYS A 160 -6.17 -9.89 -2.29
CA LYS A 160 -6.69 -11.29 -2.35
C LYS A 160 -6.96 -11.78 -3.78
N CYS A 161 -6.87 -10.89 -4.78
CA CYS A 161 -7.13 -11.24 -6.18
C CYS A 161 -5.88 -11.69 -6.94
N PHE A 162 -4.71 -11.52 -6.38
CA PHE A 162 -3.48 -12.04 -6.94
C PHE A 162 -3.47 -13.58 -6.88
N PRO A 163 -3.14 -14.28 -8.01
CA PRO A 163 -2.94 -15.74 -8.00
C PRO A 163 -1.88 -16.18 -6.97
N GLU A 164 -2.13 -17.28 -6.28
CA GLU A 164 -1.18 -17.76 -5.27
C GLU A 164 0.00 -18.54 -5.87
N THR A 165 -0.22 -19.21 -7.03
CA THR A 165 0.82 -20.03 -7.66
C THR A 165 1.97 -19.18 -8.16
N GLY A 166 3.16 -19.41 -7.61
CA GLY A 166 4.39 -18.71 -7.99
C GLY A 166 4.54 -17.31 -7.39
N LYS A 167 3.56 -16.82 -6.62
CA LYS A 167 3.66 -15.52 -5.94
C LYS A 167 4.78 -15.55 -4.90
N ILE A 168 5.64 -14.54 -4.90
CA ILE A 168 6.66 -14.36 -3.88
C ILE A 168 5.98 -13.85 -2.61
N ALA A 169 6.17 -14.54 -1.50
CA ALA A 169 5.54 -14.18 -0.24
C ALA A 169 5.92 -12.74 0.18
N ASN A 170 4.92 -12.02 0.67
CA ASN A 170 5.05 -10.63 1.13
C ASN A 170 5.57 -9.63 0.07
N SER A 171 5.45 -9.96 -1.21
CA SER A 171 5.86 -9.06 -2.30
C SER A 171 4.78 -8.05 -2.68
N GLU A 172 3.55 -8.21 -2.16
CA GLU A 172 2.45 -7.32 -2.48
C GLU A 172 2.75 -5.89 -2.04
N ALA A 173 2.48 -4.94 -2.95
CA ALA A 173 2.65 -3.52 -2.69
C ALA A 173 1.54 -2.70 -3.36
N TYR A 174 1.41 -1.44 -2.95
CA TYR A 174 0.53 -0.48 -3.59
C TYR A 174 1.32 0.75 -4.01
N ILE A 175 1.18 1.13 -5.29
CA ILE A 175 1.84 2.29 -5.90
C ILE A 175 0.77 3.32 -6.22
N ASN A 176 0.76 4.42 -5.48
CA ASN A 176 -0.29 5.43 -5.57
C ASN A 176 -0.20 6.24 -6.88
N LYS A 177 1.02 6.59 -7.33
CA LYS A 177 1.25 7.47 -8.50
C LYS A 177 2.42 6.97 -9.33
N ASN A 178 2.43 7.36 -10.63
CA ASN A 178 3.56 7.13 -11.55
C ASN A 178 3.96 5.66 -11.72
N PHE A 179 2.99 4.74 -11.67
CA PHE A 179 3.27 3.33 -11.93
C PHE A 179 3.90 3.14 -13.32
N LEU A 180 4.89 2.29 -13.43
CA LEU A 180 5.70 2.07 -14.66
C LEU A 180 6.31 3.38 -15.23
N GLY A 181 6.51 4.41 -14.40
CA GLY A 181 7.04 5.69 -14.84
C GLY A 181 6.07 6.56 -15.65
N HIS A 182 4.81 6.20 -15.72
CA HIS A 182 3.78 6.96 -16.43
C HIS A 182 2.88 7.71 -15.44
N SER A 183 2.75 9.03 -15.60
CA SER A 183 1.93 9.86 -14.72
C SER A 183 0.44 9.54 -14.77
N PHE A 184 -0.03 8.94 -15.86
CA PHE A 184 -1.42 8.49 -16.03
C PHE A 184 -1.69 7.09 -15.45
N LEU A 185 -0.64 6.33 -15.03
CA LEU A 185 -0.82 5.07 -14.32
C LEU A 185 -0.71 5.31 -12.81
N HIS A 186 -1.81 5.08 -12.11
CA HIS A 186 -1.91 5.28 -10.68
C HIS A 186 -2.74 4.17 -10.02
N SER A 187 -2.76 4.16 -8.70
CA SER A 187 -3.61 3.24 -7.92
C SER A 187 -3.34 1.76 -8.23
N ALA A 188 -2.07 1.39 -8.45
CA ALA A 188 -1.66 0.06 -8.84
C ALA A 188 -1.27 -0.80 -7.63
N PHE A 189 -1.97 -1.89 -7.41
CA PHE A 189 -1.50 -2.99 -6.60
C PHE A 189 -0.58 -3.86 -7.44
N VAL A 190 0.51 -4.33 -6.86
CA VAL A 190 1.49 -5.19 -7.53
C VAL A 190 1.85 -6.37 -6.66
N ALA A 191 2.25 -7.48 -7.29
CA ALA A 191 2.87 -8.62 -6.61
C ALA A 191 3.94 -9.24 -7.54
N ASP A 192 5.04 -9.69 -6.94
CA ASP A 192 6.12 -10.33 -7.67
C ASP A 192 5.91 -11.85 -7.70
N TYR A 193 6.32 -12.44 -8.82
CA TYR A 193 6.17 -13.87 -9.10
C TYR A 193 7.49 -14.48 -9.55
N GLU A 194 7.66 -15.77 -9.25
CA GLU A 194 8.71 -16.59 -9.82
C GLU A 194 8.12 -17.94 -10.24
N ILE A 195 8.09 -18.22 -11.56
CA ILE A 195 7.58 -19.46 -12.16
C ILE A 195 8.64 -19.97 -13.15
N ASP A 196 9.07 -21.21 -13.00
CA ASP A 196 10.10 -21.84 -13.84
C ASP A 196 11.38 -21.01 -13.96
N GLY A 197 11.80 -20.39 -12.83
CA GLY A 197 12.99 -19.54 -12.75
C GLY A 197 12.85 -18.17 -13.43
N ARG A 198 11.67 -17.81 -13.91
CA ARG A 198 11.36 -16.51 -14.49
C ARG A 198 10.68 -15.61 -13.47
N LYS A 199 11.26 -14.45 -13.26
CA LYS A 199 10.69 -13.41 -12.39
C LYS A 199 9.91 -12.40 -13.21
N PHE A 200 8.73 -12.04 -12.74
CA PHE A 200 7.87 -11.01 -13.33
C PHE A 200 6.97 -10.39 -12.26
N GLN A 201 6.40 -9.25 -12.58
CA GLN A 201 5.44 -8.56 -11.72
C GLN A 201 4.06 -8.58 -12.36
N VAL A 202 3.06 -8.83 -11.55
CA VAL A 202 1.64 -8.73 -11.90
C VAL A 202 1.08 -7.48 -11.24
N PHE A 203 0.19 -6.76 -11.93
CA PHE A 203 -0.45 -5.59 -11.37
C PHE A 203 -1.98 -5.65 -11.50
N ILE A 204 -2.66 -4.97 -10.59
CA ILE A 204 -4.10 -4.68 -10.63
C ILE A 204 -4.28 -3.21 -10.25
N ILE A 205 -4.72 -2.38 -11.21
CA ILE A 205 -5.11 -1.01 -10.97
C ILE A 205 -6.59 -0.99 -10.56
N GLU A 206 -6.90 -0.31 -9.47
CA GLU A 206 -8.26 -0.10 -8.99
C GLU A 206 -8.56 1.38 -8.92
N THR A 207 -9.46 1.86 -9.75
CA THR A 207 -9.89 3.27 -9.76
C THR A 207 -11.20 3.48 -9.01
N GLY A 208 -11.59 4.75 -8.82
CA GLY A 208 -12.86 5.09 -8.16
C GLY A 208 -14.08 4.77 -9.02
N LYS A 209 -13.95 4.80 -10.34
CA LYS A 209 -15.03 4.61 -11.30
C LYS A 209 -14.52 4.09 -12.65
N PRO A 210 -15.38 3.45 -13.49
CA PRO A 210 -14.97 2.86 -14.75
C PRO A 210 -14.38 3.86 -15.75
N GLU A 211 -14.87 5.10 -15.77
CA GLU A 211 -14.38 6.13 -16.71
C GLU A 211 -12.89 6.45 -16.50
N GLU A 212 -12.39 6.33 -15.27
CA GLU A 212 -10.98 6.54 -14.96
C GLU A 212 -10.09 5.44 -15.56
N VAL A 213 -10.57 4.18 -15.59
CA VAL A 213 -9.85 3.08 -16.26
C VAL A 213 -9.80 3.32 -17.77
N GLU A 214 -10.91 3.79 -18.36
CA GLU A 214 -10.95 4.13 -19.78
C GLU A 214 -10.00 5.29 -20.10
N GLU A 215 -9.91 6.31 -19.23
CA GLU A 215 -8.96 7.41 -19.38
C GLU A 215 -7.51 6.93 -19.31
N ILE A 216 -7.16 6.08 -18.34
CA ILE A 216 -5.85 5.44 -18.23
C ILE A 216 -5.50 4.71 -19.52
N LEU A 217 -6.41 3.88 -20.02
CA LEU A 217 -6.21 3.12 -21.25
C LEU A 217 -6.02 4.02 -22.47
N ASN A 218 -6.86 5.05 -22.60
CA ASN A 218 -6.77 6.02 -23.70
C ASN A 218 -5.44 6.78 -23.67
N ASN A 219 -4.98 7.19 -22.48
CA ASN A 219 -3.68 7.84 -22.32
C ASN A 219 -2.53 6.89 -22.70
N TYR A 220 -2.60 5.61 -22.30
CA TYR A 220 -1.56 4.64 -22.63
C TYR A 220 -1.53 4.35 -24.14
N THR A 221 -2.67 4.05 -24.74
CA THR A 221 -2.75 3.81 -26.19
C THR A 221 -2.38 5.04 -27.02
N GLY A 222 -2.75 6.24 -26.55
CA GLY A 222 -2.32 7.51 -27.14
C GLY A 222 -0.80 7.73 -27.06
N PHE A 223 -0.17 7.37 -25.94
CA PHE A 223 1.29 7.37 -25.79
C PHE A 223 1.97 6.41 -26.78
N LEU A 224 1.47 5.18 -26.92
CA LEU A 224 1.99 4.18 -27.83
C LEU A 224 1.83 4.62 -29.29
N LYS A 225 0.68 5.18 -29.65
CA LYS A 225 0.42 5.72 -31.00
C LYS A 225 1.40 6.82 -31.39
N LYS A 226 1.75 7.73 -30.47
CA LYS A 226 2.76 8.77 -30.71
C LYS A 226 4.17 8.21 -30.95
N LYS A 227 4.41 6.95 -30.65
CA LYS A 227 5.68 6.22 -30.84
C LYS A 227 5.59 5.17 -31.95
N ASP A 228 4.52 5.18 -32.74
CA ASP A 228 4.24 4.23 -33.83
C ASP A 228 4.25 2.76 -33.36
N ILE A 229 3.83 2.51 -32.10
CA ILE A 229 3.76 1.16 -31.53
C ILE A 229 2.34 0.62 -31.73
N PRO A 230 2.19 -0.52 -32.42
CA PRO A 230 0.89 -1.14 -32.61
C PRO A 230 0.33 -1.71 -31.31
N VAL A 231 -0.97 -1.59 -31.13
CA VAL A 231 -1.73 -2.20 -30.04
C VAL A 231 -2.65 -3.26 -30.63
N GLU A 232 -2.44 -4.50 -30.23
CA GLU A 232 -3.37 -5.60 -30.52
C GLU A 232 -4.51 -5.55 -29.51
N GLN A 233 -5.75 -5.50 -29.99
CA GLN A 233 -6.93 -5.52 -29.13
C GLN A 233 -7.84 -6.68 -29.54
N LYS A 234 -8.16 -7.53 -28.59
CA LYS A 234 -9.19 -8.56 -28.75
C LYS A 234 -10.14 -8.48 -27.57
N GLU A 235 -11.39 -8.08 -27.85
CA GLU A 235 -12.37 -7.77 -26.80
C GLU A 235 -11.81 -6.70 -25.83
N LYS A 236 -11.65 -7.04 -24.54
CA LYS A 236 -11.07 -6.18 -23.48
C LYS A 236 -9.62 -6.54 -23.10
N LEU A 237 -8.97 -7.38 -23.91
CA LEU A 237 -7.54 -7.73 -23.77
C LEU A 237 -6.73 -6.89 -24.75
N TYR A 238 -5.69 -6.26 -24.23
CA TYR A 238 -4.76 -5.38 -24.96
C TYR A 238 -3.35 -5.95 -24.88
N ARG A 239 -2.65 -5.96 -26.01
CA ARG A 239 -1.25 -6.39 -26.12
C ARG A 239 -0.43 -5.39 -26.88
N PHE A 240 0.73 -5.07 -26.38
CA PHE A 240 1.67 -4.17 -27.04
C PHE A 240 3.07 -4.30 -26.44
N GLN A 241 4.07 -3.82 -27.17
CA GLN A 241 5.43 -3.70 -26.69
C GLN A 241 5.65 -2.31 -26.09
N ASP A 242 5.72 -2.21 -24.76
CA ASP A 242 6.08 -0.94 -24.13
C ASP A 242 7.55 -0.60 -24.44
N PRO A 243 7.87 0.64 -24.90
CA PRO A 243 9.23 1.01 -25.31
C PRO A 243 10.23 1.04 -24.16
N TYR A 244 9.77 1.20 -22.91
CA TYR A 244 10.61 1.22 -21.72
C TYR A 244 10.83 -0.17 -21.10
N TYR A 245 9.99 -1.15 -21.46
CA TYR A 245 9.99 -2.50 -20.87
C TYR A 245 10.24 -3.61 -21.90
N ARG A 246 10.98 -3.33 -22.98
CA ARG A 246 11.25 -4.29 -24.08
C ARG A 246 11.86 -5.60 -23.62
N SER A 247 12.75 -5.56 -22.65
CA SER A 247 13.39 -6.75 -22.10
C SER A 247 12.43 -7.66 -21.33
N SER A 248 11.34 -7.10 -20.79
CA SER A 248 10.33 -7.82 -20.00
C SER A 248 9.29 -8.55 -20.85
N GLY A 249 9.25 -8.30 -22.18
CA GLY A 249 8.28 -8.89 -23.10
C GLY A 249 7.12 -7.98 -23.43
N MET A 250 6.05 -8.57 -23.95
CA MET A 250 4.82 -7.84 -24.29
C MET A 250 4.01 -7.52 -23.04
N MET A 251 3.49 -6.30 -22.93
CA MET A 251 2.41 -5.99 -22.02
C MET A 251 1.18 -6.79 -22.44
N ASN A 252 0.58 -7.50 -21.50
CA ASN A 252 -0.72 -8.13 -21.64
C ASN A 252 -1.60 -7.58 -20.53
N MET A 253 -2.68 -6.88 -20.87
CA MET A 253 -3.57 -6.29 -19.87
C MET A 253 -5.03 -6.41 -20.27
N LYS A 254 -5.89 -6.54 -19.27
CA LYS A 254 -7.34 -6.62 -19.42
C LYS A 254 -8.02 -5.58 -18.53
N MET A 255 -9.14 -5.04 -19.00
CA MET A 255 -9.96 -4.12 -18.22
C MET A 255 -11.37 -4.64 -18.02
N GLU A 256 -11.96 -4.35 -16.88
CA GLU A 256 -13.40 -4.53 -16.62
C GLU A 256 -13.85 -3.63 -15.47
N LYS A 257 -14.98 -2.94 -15.65
CA LYS A 257 -15.49 -1.95 -14.71
C LYS A 257 -14.38 -0.93 -14.34
N ASN A 258 -14.11 -0.75 -13.07
CA ASN A 258 -13.08 0.14 -12.54
C ASN A 258 -11.72 -0.55 -12.27
N TYR A 259 -11.47 -1.69 -12.94
CA TYR A 259 -10.24 -2.48 -12.81
C TYR A 259 -9.51 -2.61 -14.14
N LEU A 260 -8.17 -2.47 -14.09
CA LEU A 260 -7.25 -2.78 -15.16
C LEU A 260 -6.12 -3.65 -14.57
N TRP A 261 -5.88 -4.84 -15.14
CA TRP A 261 -4.85 -5.74 -14.62
C TRP A 261 -4.02 -6.37 -15.73
N GLY A 262 -2.80 -6.75 -15.41
CA GLY A 262 -1.90 -7.31 -16.41
C GLY A 262 -0.50 -7.60 -15.90
N LEU A 263 0.36 -7.92 -16.87
CA LEU A 263 1.77 -8.21 -16.68
C LEU A 263 2.56 -8.09 -17.98
N PHE A 264 3.86 -7.90 -17.84
CA PHE A 264 4.79 -8.11 -18.96
C PHE A 264 5.15 -9.60 -19.06
N SER A 265 5.11 -10.16 -20.24
CA SER A 265 5.50 -11.56 -20.47
C SER A 265 6.03 -11.78 -21.89
N LYS A 266 7.01 -12.68 -22.01
CA LYS A 266 7.46 -13.26 -23.28
C LYS A 266 6.63 -14.51 -23.67
N ASP A 267 5.87 -15.03 -22.73
CA ASP A 267 4.99 -16.21 -22.91
C ASP A 267 3.54 -15.75 -22.84
N THR A 268 2.91 -15.69 -24.00
CA THR A 268 1.53 -15.26 -24.15
C THR A 268 0.53 -16.19 -23.45
N ALA A 269 0.74 -17.50 -23.51
CA ALA A 269 -0.19 -18.47 -22.93
C ALA A 269 -0.15 -18.40 -21.39
N ALA A 270 1.05 -18.26 -20.80
CA ALA A 270 1.21 -18.04 -19.37
C ALA A 270 0.56 -16.73 -18.92
N ALA A 271 0.76 -15.63 -19.67
CA ALA A 271 0.14 -14.35 -19.37
C ALA A 271 -1.40 -14.43 -19.38
N GLU A 272 -1.99 -15.06 -20.40
CA GLU A 272 -3.44 -15.24 -20.46
C GLU A 272 -3.99 -16.08 -19.31
N SER A 273 -3.25 -17.10 -18.87
CA SER A 273 -3.65 -17.93 -17.73
C SER A 273 -3.73 -17.08 -16.45
N ILE A 274 -2.72 -16.27 -16.18
CA ILE A 274 -2.67 -15.37 -15.02
C ILE A 274 -3.81 -14.34 -15.10
N ILE A 275 -4.00 -13.71 -16.26
CA ILE A 275 -5.06 -12.70 -16.46
C ILE A 275 -6.45 -13.31 -16.21
N ARG A 276 -6.71 -14.55 -16.66
CA ARG A 276 -7.98 -15.25 -16.39
C ARG A 276 -8.14 -15.61 -14.92
N GLU A 277 -7.07 -15.97 -14.23
CA GLU A 277 -7.14 -16.29 -12.80
C GLU A 277 -7.44 -15.04 -11.97
N ILE A 278 -6.80 -13.91 -12.28
CA ILE A 278 -7.11 -12.61 -11.63
C ILE A 278 -8.59 -12.26 -11.85
N GLN A 279 -9.11 -12.39 -13.07
CA GLN A 279 -10.52 -12.14 -13.35
C GLN A 279 -11.42 -12.99 -12.45
N LYS A 280 -11.21 -14.30 -12.39
CA LYS A 280 -11.98 -15.19 -11.52
C LYS A 280 -11.90 -14.77 -10.04
N ASN A 281 -10.75 -14.33 -9.60
CA ASN A 281 -10.56 -13.87 -8.21
C ASN A 281 -11.28 -12.53 -7.96
N LEU A 282 -11.28 -11.60 -8.91
CA LEU A 282 -12.05 -10.36 -8.84
C LEU A 282 -13.57 -10.65 -8.77
N GLU A 283 -14.08 -11.55 -9.62
CA GLU A 283 -15.47 -12.03 -9.61
C GLU A 283 -15.83 -12.69 -8.27
N LYS A 284 -15.00 -13.62 -7.79
CA LYS A 284 -15.19 -14.34 -6.52
C LYS A 284 -15.25 -13.37 -5.33
N ASN A 285 -14.46 -12.33 -5.34
CA ASN A 285 -14.43 -11.29 -4.30
C ASN A 285 -15.48 -10.19 -4.54
N LYS A 286 -16.36 -10.33 -5.56
CA LYS A 286 -17.45 -9.40 -5.92
C LYS A 286 -16.96 -7.97 -6.22
N LEU A 287 -15.79 -7.86 -6.81
CA LEU A 287 -15.18 -6.59 -7.22
C LEU A 287 -15.57 -6.23 -8.67
N ILE A 288 -15.78 -7.26 -9.50
CA ILE A 288 -16.31 -7.11 -10.87
C ILE A 288 -17.54 -7.99 -11.09
#